data_582558eff0ce23ccea49f94e9b75be5a
#
_entry.id   582558eff0ce23ccea49f94e9b75be5a
#
_cell.length_a   1.000
_cell.length_b   1.000
_cell.length_c   1.000
_cell.angle_alpha   90.00
_cell.angle_beta   90.00
_cell.angle_gamma   90.00
#
_symmetry.space_group_name_H-M   'P 1'
#
loop_
_entity.id
_entity.type
_entity.pdbx_description
1 polymer ?
#
loop_
_entity_poly.entity_id
_entity_poly.type
_entity_poly.pdbx_seq_one_letter_code
_entity_poly.pdbx_strand_id
1 'polypeptide(L)'
;MTGPAEPVYSLSFDPRALNDLLAAPADVRDVALSRLQDAVTGQRHGPELTGTLAGFRKIYIDSARWRMVYGLRPAPETSAHRSEVFVVALRPRAQYEIYKVVAERLGIEHRPLSALAHAARARSPQTAAHPYPITAGLPTARPATTSPVSLHPRGLSL
;
A
#
# COMPACT_ATOMS: atom_id res chain seq x y z
N MET A 1 34.21 -13.84 12.71
CA MET A 1 33.76 -13.71 11.33
C MET A 1 32.38 -14.33 11.20
N THR A 2 31.43 -13.52 10.89
CA THR A 2 30.09 -14.04 10.63
C THR A 2 30.07 -14.43 9.16
N GLY A 3 29.95 -15.70 8.87
CA GLY A 3 29.74 -16.17 7.50
C GLY A 3 28.42 -15.63 6.96
N PRO A 4 28.18 -15.80 5.67
CA PRO A 4 26.89 -15.42 5.10
C PRO A 4 25.79 -16.21 5.82
N ALA A 5 24.72 -15.53 6.15
CA ALA A 5 23.62 -16.17 6.85
C ALA A 5 23.05 -17.31 5.98
N GLU A 6 22.82 -18.44 6.60
CA GLU A 6 22.25 -19.57 5.87
C GLU A 6 20.82 -19.25 5.42
N PRO A 7 20.45 -19.71 4.25
CA PRO A 7 19.10 -19.49 3.76
C PRO A 7 18.07 -20.26 4.59
N VAL A 8 17.02 -19.56 4.99
CA VAL A 8 15.90 -20.13 5.74
C VAL A 8 14.80 -20.54 4.77
N TYR A 9 14.77 -19.90 3.61
CA TYR A 9 13.79 -20.14 2.56
C TYR A 9 14.49 -20.56 1.27
N SER A 10 13.85 -21.38 0.47
CA SER A 10 14.30 -21.60 -0.90
C SER A 10 13.84 -20.40 -1.75
N LEU A 11 14.40 -20.25 -2.94
CA LEU A 11 14.10 -19.15 -3.84
C LEU A 11 13.56 -19.72 -5.16
N SER A 12 12.43 -19.21 -5.60
CA SER A 12 11.88 -19.57 -6.88
C SER A 12 11.30 -18.34 -7.60
N PHE A 13 11.14 -18.45 -8.90
CA PHE A 13 10.66 -17.37 -9.75
C PHE A 13 9.53 -17.87 -10.64
N ASP A 14 8.53 -17.02 -10.84
CA ASP A 14 7.67 -17.14 -12.01
C ASP A 14 8.61 -16.96 -13.23
N PRO A 15 8.50 -17.76 -14.26
CA PRO A 15 9.38 -17.62 -15.44
C PRO A 15 9.37 -16.23 -16.04
N ARG A 16 8.26 -15.53 -15.97
CA ARG A 16 8.14 -14.14 -16.46
C ARG A 16 8.88 -13.18 -15.53
N ALA A 17 8.91 -13.46 -14.22
CA ALA A 17 9.65 -12.65 -13.27
C ALA A 17 11.17 -12.81 -13.47
N LEU A 18 11.59 -13.99 -13.82
CA LEU A 18 13.00 -14.22 -14.15
C LEU A 18 13.39 -13.40 -15.39
N ASN A 19 12.53 -13.36 -16.39
CA ASN A 19 12.77 -12.54 -17.58
C ASN A 19 12.79 -11.05 -17.22
N ASP A 20 11.89 -10.60 -16.33
CA ASP A 20 11.89 -9.22 -15.84
C ASP A 20 13.26 -8.88 -15.20
N LEU A 21 13.79 -9.79 -14.38
CA LEU A 21 15.07 -9.61 -13.70
C LEU A 21 16.23 -9.52 -14.70
N LEU A 22 16.23 -10.41 -15.67
CA LEU A 22 17.30 -10.45 -16.70
C LEU A 22 17.25 -9.24 -17.61
N ALA A 23 16.07 -8.68 -17.83
CA ALA A 23 15.87 -7.51 -18.67
C ALA A 23 16.13 -6.19 -17.91
N ALA A 24 16.19 -6.24 -16.59
CA ALA A 24 16.41 -5.04 -15.79
C ALA A 24 17.85 -4.53 -15.95
N PRO A 25 18.08 -3.21 -15.76
CA PRO A 25 19.44 -2.66 -15.73
C PRO A 25 20.28 -3.40 -14.68
N ALA A 26 21.59 -3.47 -14.92
CA ALA A 26 22.49 -4.23 -14.05
C ALA A 26 22.45 -3.78 -12.60
N ASP A 27 22.44 -2.47 -12.37
CA ASP A 27 22.38 -1.89 -11.04
C ASP A 27 21.07 -2.26 -10.30
N VAL A 28 19.96 -2.25 -11.03
CA VAL A 28 18.66 -2.66 -10.47
C VAL A 28 18.67 -4.15 -10.15
N ARG A 29 19.25 -4.94 -11.03
CA ARG A 29 19.34 -6.39 -10.86
C ARG A 29 20.18 -6.75 -9.65
N ASP A 30 21.32 -6.09 -9.49
CA ASP A 30 22.22 -6.36 -8.36
C ASP A 30 21.55 -6.04 -7.02
N VAL A 31 20.84 -4.90 -6.96
CA VAL A 31 20.11 -4.54 -5.75
C VAL A 31 18.95 -5.51 -5.53
N ALA A 32 18.26 -5.93 -6.58
CA ALA A 32 17.16 -6.88 -6.46
C ALA A 32 17.66 -8.20 -5.89
N LEU A 33 18.77 -8.70 -6.37
CA LEU A 33 19.39 -9.97 -5.88
C LEU A 33 19.81 -9.83 -4.43
N SER A 34 20.42 -8.71 -4.05
CA SER A 34 20.79 -8.44 -2.67
C SER A 34 19.57 -8.45 -1.74
N ARG A 35 18.47 -7.83 -2.17
CA ARG A 35 17.23 -7.81 -1.39
C ARG A 35 16.57 -9.18 -1.30
N LEU A 36 16.69 -9.98 -2.34
CA LEU A 36 16.21 -11.36 -2.31
C LEU A 36 17.05 -12.20 -1.36
N GLN A 37 18.34 -11.96 -1.28
CA GLN A 37 19.21 -12.63 -0.33
C GLN A 37 18.77 -12.33 1.10
N ASP A 38 18.48 -11.07 1.42
CA ASP A 38 17.96 -10.68 2.73
C ASP A 38 16.63 -11.40 3.05
N ALA A 39 15.77 -11.55 2.05
CA ALA A 39 14.49 -12.22 2.23
C ALA A 39 14.67 -13.72 2.44
N VAL A 40 15.56 -14.34 1.68
CA VAL A 40 15.82 -15.78 1.73
C VAL A 40 16.47 -16.18 3.05
N THR A 41 17.32 -15.32 3.61
CA THR A 41 17.94 -15.55 4.91
C THR A 41 17.03 -15.13 6.08
N GLY A 42 15.86 -14.57 5.79
CA GLY A 42 14.93 -14.11 6.83
C GLY A 42 15.37 -12.84 7.52
N GLN A 43 16.44 -12.19 7.05
CA GLN A 43 16.93 -10.97 7.67
C GLN A 43 16.02 -9.78 7.48
N ARG A 44 15.38 -9.71 6.32
CA ARG A 44 14.49 -8.61 6.01
C ARG A 44 13.44 -9.02 5.00
N HIS A 45 12.19 -8.73 5.34
CA HIS A 45 11.08 -8.86 4.42
C HIS A 45 10.49 -7.48 4.11
N GLY A 46 10.01 -7.30 2.89
CA GLY A 46 9.31 -6.08 2.50
C GLY A 46 7.92 -6.00 3.12
N PRO A 47 7.31 -4.80 3.11
CA PRO A 47 5.95 -4.64 3.61
C PRO A 47 4.96 -5.46 2.81
N GLU A 48 3.96 -5.96 3.50
CA GLU A 48 2.91 -6.77 2.90
C GLU A 48 1.96 -5.92 2.07
N LEU A 49 1.44 -6.48 1.01
CA LEU A 49 0.42 -5.87 0.18
C LEU A 49 -0.95 -6.09 0.82
N THR A 50 -1.88 -5.24 0.46
CA THR A 50 -3.25 -5.31 0.97
C THR A 50 -4.22 -5.65 -0.15
N GLY A 51 -5.49 -5.88 0.21
CA GLY A 51 -6.53 -6.17 -0.75
C GLY A 51 -6.38 -7.55 -1.37
N THR A 52 -6.58 -7.63 -2.68
CA THR A 52 -6.55 -8.90 -3.40
C THR A 52 -5.18 -9.55 -3.47
N LEU A 53 -4.13 -8.79 -3.15
CA LEU A 53 -2.75 -9.27 -3.12
C LEU A 53 -2.22 -9.45 -1.70
N ALA A 54 -3.10 -9.54 -0.71
CA ALA A 54 -2.69 -9.82 0.67
C ALA A 54 -1.90 -11.13 0.72
N GLY A 55 -0.86 -11.15 1.54
CA GLY A 55 0.05 -12.29 1.62
C GLY A 55 1.28 -12.15 0.72
N PHE A 56 1.24 -11.26 -0.25
CA PHE A 56 2.41 -10.91 -1.04
C PHE A 56 3.11 -9.69 -0.45
N ARG A 57 4.38 -9.54 -0.76
CA ARG A 57 5.22 -8.48 -0.23
C ARG A 57 5.90 -7.73 -1.37
N LYS A 58 6.25 -6.48 -1.11
CA LYS A 58 6.91 -5.64 -2.12
C LYS A 58 8.27 -5.17 -1.60
N ILE A 59 9.18 -5.01 -2.52
CA ILE A 59 10.49 -4.41 -2.27
C ILE A 59 10.66 -3.23 -3.23
N TYR A 60 11.13 -2.12 -2.69
CA TYR A 60 11.49 -0.95 -3.49
C TYR A 60 12.96 -1.01 -3.84
N ILE A 61 13.28 -0.70 -5.08
CA ILE A 61 14.63 -0.72 -5.63
C ILE A 61 14.87 0.61 -6.33
N ASP A 62 16.10 1.08 -6.32
CA ASP A 62 16.54 2.31 -6.98
C ASP A 62 15.63 3.50 -6.59
N SER A 63 15.70 3.91 -5.34
CA SER A 63 14.91 5.03 -4.80
C SER A 63 13.41 4.92 -5.16
N ALA A 64 12.90 3.69 -5.14
CA ALA A 64 11.52 3.37 -5.43
C ALA A 64 11.13 3.52 -6.91
N ARG A 65 12.09 3.63 -7.82
CA ARG A 65 11.81 3.64 -9.26
C ARG A 65 11.41 2.27 -9.77
N TRP A 66 11.86 1.20 -9.10
CA TRP A 66 11.52 -0.17 -9.43
C TRP A 66 10.84 -0.84 -8.24
N ARG A 67 10.03 -1.81 -8.54
CA ARG A 67 9.36 -2.62 -7.52
C ARG A 67 9.47 -4.09 -7.87
N MET A 68 9.69 -4.89 -6.84
CA MET A 68 9.65 -6.34 -6.93
C MET A 68 8.55 -6.83 -6.01
N VAL A 69 7.77 -7.79 -6.48
CA VAL A 69 6.72 -8.43 -5.69
C VAL A 69 7.04 -9.90 -5.56
N TYR A 70 6.98 -10.41 -4.35
CA TYR A 70 7.19 -11.82 -4.02
C TYR A 70 6.20 -12.27 -2.97
N GLY A 71 6.02 -13.57 -2.86
CA GLY A 71 5.21 -14.19 -1.81
C GLY A 71 6.03 -15.22 -1.04
N LEU A 72 5.60 -15.51 0.17
CA LEU A 72 6.10 -16.63 0.95
C LEU A 72 5.07 -17.74 0.81
N ARG A 73 5.49 -18.88 0.34
CA ARG A 73 4.61 -20.04 0.15
C ARG A 73 5.30 -21.33 0.56
N PRO A 74 4.55 -22.42 0.77
CA PRO A 74 5.18 -23.71 1.05
C PRO A 74 6.09 -24.08 -0.11
N ALA A 75 7.26 -24.58 0.21
CA ALA A 75 8.22 -25.07 -0.78
C ALA A 75 7.79 -26.46 -1.29
N PRO A 76 8.22 -26.83 -2.49
CA PRO A 76 7.97 -28.18 -2.99
C PRO A 76 8.63 -29.23 -2.07
N GLU A 77 8.08 -30.42 -2.07
CA GLU A 77 8.61 -31.53 -1.25
C GLU A 77 10.07 -31.89 -1.58
N THR A 78 10.51 -31.54 -2.78
CA THR A 78 11.89 -31.77 -3.21
C THR A 78 12.86 -30.74 -2.62
N SER A 79 12.35 -29.69 -1.98
CA SER A 79 13.18 -28.65 -1.38
C SER A 79 13.69 -29.07 0.01
N ALA A 80 14.88 -28.62 0.36
CA ALA A 80 15.41 -28.79 1.71
C ALA A 80 14.74 -27.83 2.70
N HIS A 81 13.98 -26.85 2.22
CA HIS A 81 13.31 -25.84 3.04
C HIS A 81 11.80 -26.05 3.05
N ARG A 82 11.15 -25.65 4.16
CA ARG A 82 9.68 -25.79 4.28
C ARG A 82 8.94 -24.74 3.49
N SER A 83 9.54 -23.60 3.29
CA SER A 83 8.93 -22.45 2.61
C SER A 83 9.89 -21.86 1.60
N GLU A 84 9.31 -21.19 0.62
CA GLU A 84 10.09 -20.53 -0.42
C GLU A 84 9.67 -19.07 -0.59
N VAL A 85 10.63 -18.26 -1.00
CA VAL A 85 10.40 -16.91 -1.51
C VAL A 85 10.11 -17.08 -3.01
N PHE A 86 8.89 -16.78 -3.40
CA PHE A 86 8.45 -16.89 -4.80
C PHE A 86 8.31 -15.52 -5.43
N VAL A 87 9.18 -15.19 -6.36
CA VAL A 87 9.19 -13.89 -7.04
C VAL A 87 8.22 -13.89 -8.20
N VAL A 88 7.31 -12.94 -8.20
CA VAL A 88 6.21 -12.86 -9.19
C VAL A 88 6.49 -11.83 -10.27
N ALA A 89 7.09 -10.72 -9.94
CA ALA A 89 7.37 -9.65 -10.90
C ALA A 89 8.46 -8.71 -10.42
N LEU A 90 9.21 -8.14 -11.35
CA LEU A 90 10.13 -7.02 -11.14
C LEU A 90 9.90 -6.00 -12.27
N ARG A 91 9.37 -4.83 -11.94
CA ARG A 91 8.98 -3.83 -12.94
C ARG A 91 9.31 -2.41 -12.51
N PRO A 92 9.51 -1.50 -13.48
CA PRO A 92 9.59 -0.08 -13.17
C PRO A 92 8.29 0.37 -12.51
N ARG A 93 8.40 1.41 -11.71
CA ARG A 93 7.25 2.02 -11.08
C ARG A 93 6.51 2.88 -12.10
N ALA A 94 5.51 2.33 -12.71
CA ALA A 94 4.62 3.06 -13.60
C ALA A 94 3.19 2.82 -13.11
N GLN A 95 2.54 3.83 -12.62
CA GLN A 95 1.11 3.89 -12.29
C GLN A 95 0.51 2.61 -11.68
N TYR A 96 1.24 1.95 -10.80
CA TYR A 96 0.78 0.70 -10.15
C TYR A 96 0.62 -0.50 -11.09
N GLU A 97 1.13 -0.43 -12.31
CA GLU A 97 1.03 -1.53 -13.26
C GLU A 97 1.56 -2.85 -12.74
N ILE A 98 2.57 -2.82 -11.89
CA ILE A 98 3.13 -4.05 -11.34
C ILE A 98 2.08 -4.90 -10.63
N TYR A 99 1.15 -4.28 -9.93
CA TYR A 99 0.12 -5.04 -9.20
C TYR A 99 -0.88 -5.72 -10.14
N LYS A 100 -1.14 -5.08 -11.27
CA LYS A 100 -1.97 -5.67 -12.31
C LYS A 100 -1.24 -6.87 -12.92
N VAL A 101 0.03 -6.71 -13.24
CA VAL A 101 0.87 -7.77 -13.79
C VAL A 101 0.95 -8.96 -12.82
N VAL A 102 1.12 -8.67 -11.53
CA VAL A 102 1.17 -9.71 -10.48
C VAL A 102 -0.14 -10.48 -10.44
N ALA A 103 -1.26 -9.76 -10.43
CA ALA A 103 -2.57 -10.38 -10.40
C ALA A 103 -2.80 -11.27 -11.63
N GLU A 104 -2.44 -10.78 -12.81
CA GLU A 104 -2.53 -11.55 -14.05
C GLU A 104 -1.69 -12.83 -14.00
N ARG A 105 -0.47 -12.73 -13.48
CA ARG A 105 0.45 -13.86 -13.37
C ARG A 105 -0.04 -14.90 -12.38
N LEU A 106 -0.75 -14.46 -11.35
CA LEU A 106 -1.30 -15.34 -10.31
C LEU A 106 -2.73 -15.81 -10.63
N GLY A 107 -3.34 -15.29 -11.69
CA GLY A 107 -4.73 -15.60 -12.03
C GLY A 107 -5.73 -15.01 -11.04
N ILE A 108 -5.41 -13.88 -10.42
CA ILE A 108 -6.25 -13.23 -9.43
C ILE A 108 -6.89 -11.98 -10.04
N GLU A 109 -8.18 -11.78 -9.78
CA GLU A 109 -8.84 -10.54 -10.20
C GLU A 109 -8.38 -9.40 -9.28
N HIS A 110 -7.60 -8.48 -9.82
CA HIS A 110 -7.08 -7.35 -9.08
C HIS A 110 -7.93 -6.10 -9.29
N ARG A 111 -8.44 -5.55 -8.18
CA ARG A 111 -9.12 -4.27 -8.18
C ARG A 111 -8.22 -3.23 -7.52
N PRO A 112 -7.89 -2.16 -8.22
CA PRO A 112 -7.09 -1.09 -7.63
C PRO A 112 -7.79 -0.50 -6.41
N LEU A 113 -7.02 -0.09 -5.44
CA LEU A 113 -7.55 0.49 -4.20
C LEU A 113 -8.46 1.68 -4.45
N SER A 114 -8.14 2.50 -5.45
CA SER A 114 -8.97 3.63 -5.84
C SER A 114 -10.38 3.21 -6.25
N ALA A 115 -10.50 2.13 -7.01
CA ALA A 115 -11.79 1.61 -7.44
C ALA A 115 -12.59 1.07 -6.25
N LEU A 116 -11.91 0.42 -5.31
CA LEU A 116 -12.55 -0.07 -4.09
C LEU A 116 -13.04 1.09 -3.22
N ALA A 117 -12.27 2.16 -3.12
CA ALA A 117 -12.65 3.34 -2.37
C ALA A 117 -13.87 4.02 -2.99
N HIS A 118 -13.92 4.14 -4.30
CA HIS A 118 -15.08 4.69 -4.99
C HIS A 118 -16.32 3.82 -4.81
N ALA A 119 -16.16 2.51 -4.89
CA ALA A 119 -17.26 1.58 -4.70
C ALA A 119 -17.81 1.66 -3.26
N ALA A 120 -16.95 1.80 -2.28
CA ALA A 120 -17.35 1.94 -0.90
C ALA A 120 -18.13 3.24 -0.67
N ARG A 121 -17.68 4.33 -1.26
CA ARG A 121 -18.39 5.61 -1.17
C ARG A 121 -19.77 5.56 -1.82
N ALA A 122 -19.88 4.89 -2.94
CA ALA A 122 -21.14 4.76 -3.64
C ALA A 122 -22.15 3.96 -2.82
N ARG A 123 -21.70 3.08 -1.96
CA ARG A 123 -22.58 2.26 -1.11
C ARG A 123 -22.95 2.92 0.21
N SER A 124 -22.38 4.06 0.53
CA SER A 124 -22.59 4.74 1.80
C SER A 124 -23.07 6.16 1.59
N PRO A 125 -24.27 6.32 1.09
CA PRO A 125 -24.81 7.66 0.80
C PRO A 125 -25.01 8.48 2.06
N GLN A 126 -25.27 7.84 3.16
CA GLN A 126 -25.47 8.54 4.41
C GLN A 126 -24.26 9.34 4.83
N THR A 127 -23.12 8.88 4.45
CA THR A 127 -21.92 9.58 4.77
C THR A 127 -21.93 10.96 4.22
N ALA A 128 -22.58 11.10 3.12
CA ALA A 128 -22.63 12.38 2.50
C ALA A 128 -23.58 13.30 3.18
N ALA A 129 -24.57 12.72 3.75
CA ALA A 129 -25.57 13.51 4.34
C ALA A 129 -25.15 14.30 5.51
N HIS A 130 -24.08 13.95 5.95
CA HIS A 130 -23.71 14.45 7.02
C HIS A 130 -23.51 15.77 7.24
N PRO A 131 -23.33 16.23 6.67
CA PRO A 131 -22.92 17.40 6.72
C PRO A 131 -23.56 18.29 7.53
N TYR A 132 -23.51 18.39 7.85
CA TYR A 132 -23.67 19.09 8.27
C TYR A 132 -24.21 20.04 8.71
N PRO A 133 -24.51 19.76 8.37
CA PRO A 133 -25.42 20.56 8.52
C PRO A 133 -25.48 21.27 9.70
N ILE A 134 -25.50 20.82 10.14
CA ILE A 134 -25.52 21.14 11.19
C ILE A 134 -25.13 22.30 11.53
N THR A 135 -24.49 22.22 11.22
CA THR A 135 -23.97 23.18 11.43
C THR A 135 -24.64 24.20 11.56
N ALA A 136 -25.04 23.91 11.04
CA ALA A 136 -25.67 24.80 10.81
C ALA A 136 -26.11 25.42 11.91
N GLY A 137 -26.44 25.00 12.18
CA GLY A 137 -27.00 25.50 13.04
C GLY A 137 -26.41 26.54 13.64
N LEU A 138 -25.97 26.54 13.68
CA LEU A 138 -25.42 27.23 14.27
C LEU A 138 -25.50 28.51 14.28
N PRO A 139 -25.53 28.58 13.75
CA PRO A 139 -25.38 29.76 13.56
C PRO A 139 -26.16 30.54 14.35
N THR A 140 -26.50 30.28 14.50
CA THR A 140 -27.23 30.76 14.98
C THR A 140 -27.06 31.54 15.89
N ALA A 141 -26.83 31.49 16.09
CA ALA A 141 -26.77 32.04 16.81
C ALA A 141 -26.69 33.24 17.02
N ARG A 142 -26.83 33.58 16.97
CA ARG A 142 -26.65 34.42 17.17
C ARG A 142 -27.09 35.40 17.46
N PRO A 143 -27.26 35.49 17.54
CA PRO A 143 -27.66 36.29 17.53
C PRO A 143 -27.83 37.24 18.40
N ALA A 144 -27.82 37.17 18.68
CA ALA A 144 -28.06 37.81 19.26
C ALA A 144 -27.86 38.82 19.81
N THR A 145 -27.74 38.90 19.87
CA THR A 145 -27.47 39.58 20.23
C THR A 145 -27.76 40.68 20.66
N THR A 146 -27.98 40.77 20.63
CA THR A 146 -28.22 41.52 20.82
C THR A 146 -28.35 42.55 21.56
N SER A 147 -28.35 42.66 21.72
CA SER A 147 -28.47 43.36 22.20
C SER A 147 -28.43 44.46 22.73
N PRO A 148 -28.56 44.74 22.83
CA PRO A 148 -28.51 45.53 23.12
C PRO A 148 -28.62 46.59 23.81
N VAL A 149 -28.63 46.68 23.92
CA VAL A 149 -28.65 47.41 24.38
C VAL A 149 -28.67 48.48 24.98
N SER A 150 -28.67 48.60 24.97
CA SER A 150 -28.58 49.33 25.33
C SER A 150 -28.80 50.36 25.88
N LEU A 151 -29.02 50.56 26.05
CA LEU A 151 -29.18 51.29 26.42
C LEU A 151 -29.11 52.33 27.20
N HIS A 152 -29.11 52.59 27.32
CA HIS A 152 -28.97 53.34 27.98
C HIS A 152 -29.09 54.57 28.43
N PRO A 153 -29.08 54.83 28.69
CA PRO A 153 -29.20 55.67 29.00
C PRO A 153 -29.21 56.82 29.60
N ARG A 154 -29.23 57.11 29.68
CA ARG A 154 -29.12 57.94 30.14
C ARG A 154 -29.22 58.89 30.69
N GLY A 155 -29.06 59.16 30.84
CA GLY A 155 -29.07 59.77 31.15
C GLY A 155 -29.20 60.79 31.86
N LEU A 156 -29.30 61.23 32.20
CA LEU A 156 -29.39 61.97 32.74
C LEU A 156 -29.20 63.12 33.28
N SER A 157 -29.19 63.39 33.32
CA SER A 157 -29.05 64.19 33.72
C SER A 157 -29.09 65.24 34.35
N LEU A 158 -29.17 65.58 34.58
CA LEU A 158 -29.24 66.53 35.05
C LEU A 158 -28.73 67.46 35.21
#